data_920a9ebd4c0700b76fe9f0b39cbb4e6e
#
_entry.id   920a9ebd4c0700b76fe9f0b39cbb4e6e
#
_cell.length_a   1.000
_cell.length_b   1.000
_cell.length_c   1.000
_cell.angle_alpha   90.00
_cell.angle_beta   90.00
_cell.angle_gamma   90.00
#
_symmetry.space_group_name_H-M   'P 1'
#
loop_
_entity.id
_entity.type
_entity.pdbx_description
1 polymer ?
#
loop_
_entity_poly.entity_id
_entity_poly.type
_entity_poly.pdbx_seq_one_letter_code
_entity_poly.pdbx_strand_id
1 'polypeptide(L)'
;MKQELFYFANLLVTAAAASIDTLSSRANSPSWAGSNNYFLIGLSDSKQDEWINNIASDGAKIVRLWVNGQTAGSCQKGSTISTTLYPLESTIGVYNDTVLDAVDSVLVKLAAKNIKAIVSPHDAANQFLSGSPDPYWNRYGSGYFYEQQAAFDDYDARLSHVLNYRGKTSGKLWKDWSEAIMAFDLQNEPMSTKTSECLTDAGAEWVCGRAQHMRSVLGATNPIKISSGGIGGDISKGCTFMPAAVNCGQLDIIAIHRYAGTLAANPNEWSASAPGYVSNANGKLVYIEEWGVKQYQGAANAAVEYPAQANDMNKVGLPWLYWQIVPAETCSYDPKNDQSDSFSIIMGSGVDVASAMKKAAQVSGLQDWKGIVY
;
A
#
# COMPACT_ATOMS: atom_id res chain seq x y z
N MET A 1 28.54 -12.41 91.12
CA MET A 1 27.41 -11.69 90.56
C MET A 1 27.94 -10.79 89.46
N LYS A 2 27.87 -11.19 88.24
CA LYS A 2 28.31 -10.37 87.10
C LYS A 2 27.03 -10.07 86.29
N GLN A 3 26.73 -8.77 86.17
CA GLN A 3 25.67 -8.25 85.33
C GLN A 3 26.22 -8.14 83.90
N GLU A 4 25.55 -8.77 82.95
CA GLU A 4 25.83 -8.58 81.55
C GLU A 4 24.86 -7.51 80.99
N LEU A 5 25.43 -6.48 80.38
CA LEU A 5 24.72 -5.40 79.64
C LEU A 5 24.47 -5.88 78.25
N PHE A 6 23.20 -5.96 77.85
CA PHE A 6 22.81 -6.13 76.45
C PHE A 6 22.72 -4.76 75.78
N TYR A 7 23.57 -4.56 74.77
CA TYR A 7 23.42 -3.45 73.81
C TYR A 7 22.51 -3.82 72.71
N PHE A 8 21.36 -3.13 72.58
CA PHE A 8 20.53 -3.18 71.38
C PHE A 8 21.11 -2.22 70.35
N ALA A 9 21.63 -2.75 69.25
CA ALA A 9 21.98 -2.00 68.06
C ALA A 9 20.75 -1.78 67.21
N ASN A 10 20.24 -0.55 67.13
CA ASN A 10 19.22 -0.18 66.17
C ASN A 10 19.83 -0.08 64.77
N LEU A 11 19.51 -1.05 63.91
CA LEU A 11 19.78 -0.93 62.48
C LEU A 11 18.68 -0.03 61.84
N LEU A 12 19.05 1.17 61.47
CA LEU A 12 18.28 2.02 60.58
C LEU A 12 18.40 1.46 59.18
N VAL A 13 17.31 0.80 58.70
CA VAL A 13 17.15 0.43 57.30
C VAL A 13 16.65 1.67 56.53
N THR A 14 17.55 2.36 55.89
CA THR A 14 17.18 3.37 54.88
C THR A 14 16.63 2.68 53.65
N ALA A 15 15.32 2.64 53.47
CA ALA A 15 14.69 2.24 52.24
C ALA A 15 14.99 3.34 51.16
N ALA A 16 15.91 3.03 50.27
CA ALA A 16 16.08 3.81 49.06
C ALA A 16 14.83 3.57 48.20
N ALA A 17 13.96 4.57 48.13
CA ALA A 17 12.88 4.60 47.17
C ALA A 17 13.52 4.68 45.76
N ALA A 18 13.61 3.56 45.07
CA ALA A 18 13.90 3.55 43.66
C ALA A 18 12.71 4.26 42.95
N SER A 19 13.00 5.43 42.40
CA SER A 19 12.10 6.09 41.47
C SER A 19 11.89 5.14 40.30
N ILE A 20 10.72 4.53 40.23
CA ILE A 20 10.26 3.87 39.01
C ILE A 20 10.04 5.00 38.00
N ASP A 21 11.06 5.29 37.19
CA ASP A 21 10.88 6.01 35.96
C ASP A 21 9.86 5.19 35.15
N THR A 22 8.63 5.65 35.20
CA THR A 22 7.62 5.23 34.24
C THR A 22 8.17 5.62 32.88
N LEU A 23 8.75 4.65 32.19
CA LEU A 23 8.94 4.72 30.75
C LEU A 23 7.57 5.05 30.15
N SER A 24 7.30 6.35 29.94
CA SER A 24 6.19 6.75 29.12
C SER A 24 6.44 6.08 27.76
N SER A 25 5.67 5.07 27.45
CA SER A 25 5.67 4.49 26.10
C SER A 25 5.42 5.67 25.15
N ARG A 26 6.44 6.06 24.39
CA ARG A 26 6.24 7.09 23.37
C ARG A 26 5.09 6.62 22.50
N ALA A 27 4.05 7.43 22.41
CA ALA A 27 2.96 7.16 21.51
C ALA A 27 3.53 6.98 20.09
N ASN A 28 3.05 6.00 19.35
CA ASN A 28 3.40 5.83 17.94
C ASN A 28 3.09 7.13 17.17
N SER A 29 3.75 7.34 16.04
CA SER A 29 3.39 8.39 15.11
C SER A 29 1.89 8.33 14.78
N PRO A 30 1.26 9.42 14.29
CA PRO A 30 -0.11 9.36 13.82
C PRO A 30 -0.31 8.26 12.78
N SER A 31 -1.53 7.72 12.69
CA SER A 31 -1.95 6.89 11.57
C SER A 31 -2.09 7.75 10.30
N TRP A 32 -2.39 7.12 9.19
CA TRP A 32 -2.52 7.81 7.92
C TRP A 32 -3.57 7.13 7.03
N ALA A 33 -4.04 7.87 6.04
CA ALA A 33 -4.98 7.40 5.04
C ALA A 33 -4.66 7.98 3.66
N GLY A 34 -5.28 7.42 2.63
CA GLY A 34 -5.15 7.89 1.28
C GLY A 34 -6.00 7.11 0.29
N SER A 35 -5.58 7.10 -0.96
CA SER A 35 -6.30 6.45 -2.04
C SER A 35 -5.37 5.77 -3.02
N ASN A 36 -5.89 4.76 -3.68
CA ASN A 36 -5.34 4.20 -4.91
C ASN A 36 -5.82 5.02 -6.11
N ASN A 37 -5.00 5.15 -7.16
CA ASN A 37 -5.45 5.62 -8.48
C ASN A 37 -4.49 5.12 -9.57
N TYR A 38 -4.87 4.04 -10.27
CA TYR A 38 -4.02 3.39 -11.26
C TYR A 38 -3.95 4.11 -12.61
N PHE A 39 -4.85 5.07 -12.85
CA PHE A 39 -4.91 5.80 -14.13
C PHE A 39 -4.61 7.30 -14.01
N LEU A 40 -4.29 7.79 -12.81
CA LEU A 40 -4.00 9.22 -12.57
C LEU A 40 -2.95 9.76 -13.55
N ILE A 41 -1.93 8.97 -13.84
CA ILE A 41 -0.81 9.32 -14.73
C ILE A 41 -1.24 9.60 -16.18
N GLY A 42 -2.38 9.06 -16.62
CA GLY A 42 -2.93 9.24 -17.98
C GLY A 42 -3.87 10.44 -18.13
N LEU A 43 -4.23 11.12 -17.04
CA LEU A 43 -5.09 12.30 -17.06
C LEU A 43 -4.34 13.54 -17.53
N SER A 44 -5.08 14.57 -17.96
CA SER A 44 -4.49 15.89 -18.24
C SER A 44 -3.88 16.51 -16.98
N ASP A 45 -2.87 17.37 -17.15
CA ASP A 45 -2.21 18.06 -16.03
C ASP A 45 -3.22 18.76 -15.11
N SER A 46 -4.23 19.43 -15.69
CA SER A 46 -5.26 20.12 -14.92
C SER A 46 -6.11 19.16 -14.09
N LYS A 47 -6.43 17.97 -14.61
CA LYS A 47 -7.19 16.96 -13.87
C LYS A 47 -6.35 16.27 -12.81
N GLN A 48 -5.08 16.04 -13.06
CA GLN A 48 -4.14 15.58 -12.05
C GLN A 48 -4.05 16.58 -10.89
N ASP A 49 -3.86 17.88 -11.21
CA ASP A 49 -3.73 18.94 -10.21
C ASP A 49 -5.03 19.12 -9.41
N GLU A 50 -6.19 19.06 -10.06
CA GLU A 50 -7.50 19.11 -9.40
C GLU A 50 -7.63 17.96 -8.38
N TRP A 51 -7.37 16.71 -8.83
CA TRP A 51 -7.48 15.54 -7.98
C TRP A 51 -6.49 15.58 -6.81
N ILE A 52 -5.22 15.90 -7.08
CA ILE A 52 -4.17 15.97 -6.06
C ILE A 52 -4.46 17.06 -5.02
N ASN A 53 -4.95 18.23 -5.46
CA ASN A 53 -5.34 19.30 -4.54
C ASN A 53 -6.51 18.88 -3.64
N ASN A 54 -7.51 18.21 -4.20
CA ASN A 54 -8.66 17.72 -3.44
C ASN A 54 -8.24 16.66 -2.42
N ILE A 55 -7.49 15.62 -2.85
CA ILE A 55 -7.08 14.54 -1.94
C ILE A 55 -6.14 15.05 -0.83
N ALA A 56 -5.31 16.06 -1.14
CA ALA A 56 -4.48 16.75 -0.14
C ALA A 56 -5.32 17.50 0.88
N SER A 57 -6.34 18.25 0.41
CA SER A 57 -7.27 18.97 1.28
C SER A 57 -8.11 18.02 2.15
N ASP A 58 -8.38 16.82 1.66
CA ASP A 58 -9.07 15.76 2.38
C ASP A 58 -8.19 15.06 3.43
N GLY A 59 -6.88 15.35 3.43
CA GLY A 59 -5.96 14.88 4.46
C GLY A 59 -5.17 13.63 4.10
N ALA A 60 -5.19 13.18 2.83
CA ALA A 60 -4.39 12.05 2.37
C ALA A 60 -2.89 12.29 2.63
N LYS A 61 -2.20 11.22 3.03
CA LYS A 61 -0.75 11.19 3.22
C LYS A 61 -0.05 10.31 2.20
N ILE A 62 -0.75 9.32 1.68
CA ILE A 62 -0.21 8.34 0.73
C ILE A 62 -1.17 8.20 -0.45
N VAL A 63 -0.59 8.09 -1.65
CA VAL A 63 -1.28 7.70 -2.89
C VAL A 63 -0.55 6.50 -3.49
N ARG A 64 -1.28 5.47 -3.91
CA ARG A 64 -0.68 4.33 -4.59
C ARG A 64 -0.86 4.47 -6.10
N LEU A 65 0.25 4.30 -6.83
CA LEU A 65 0.37 4.46 -8.28
C LEU A 65 0.88 3.17 -8.93
N TRP A 66 0.56 2.98 -10.22
CA TRP A 66 0.98 1.82 -11.02
C TRP A 66 1.84 2.23 -12.21
N VAL A 67 2.83 1.41 -12.51
CA VAL A 67 3.59 1.50 -13.77
C VAL A 67 2.85 0.69 -14.83
N ASN A 68 1.78 1.27 -15.38
CA ASN A 68 0.90 0.63 -16.36
C ASN A 68 0.60 1.53 -17.56
N GLY A 69 0.40 0.93 -18.72
CA GLY A 69 0.00 1.65 -19.94
C GLY A 69 -1.41 2.23 -19.81
N GLN A 70 -1.68 3.33 -20.54
CA GLN A 70 -2.99 3.98 -20.63
C GLN A 70 -3.30 4.32 -22.08
N THR A 71 -4.55 4.25 -22.49
CA THR A 71 -4.98 4.56 -23.87
C THR A 71 -5.78 5.87 -23.89
N ALA A 72 -5.30 6.87 -24.62
CA ALA A 72 -6.02 8.13 -24.79
C ALA A 72 -7.42 7.92 -25.35
N GLY A 73 -8.39 8.68 -24.85
CA GLY A 73 -9.80 8.58 -25.20
C GLY A 73 -10.56 7.47 -24.46
N SER A 74 -9.88 6.55 -23.76
CA SER A 74 -10.58 5.58 -22.91
C SER A 74 -11.18 6.24 -21.67
N CYS A 75 -12.32 5.70 -21.22
CA CYS A 75 -12.99 6.13 -19.99
C CYS A 75 -12.60 5.19 -18.83
N GLN A 76 -11.85 5.71 -17.88
CA GLN A 76 -11.45 4.98 -16.68
C GLN A 76 -12.22 5.51 -15.48
N LYS A 77 -13.18 4.74 -15.00
CA LYS A 77 -13.99 5.09 -13.81
C LYS A 77 -14.54 6.54 -13.84
N GLY A 78 -15.10 6.93 -14.96
CA GLY A 78 -15.64 8.30 -15.16
C GLY A 78 -14.62 9.34 -15.62
N SER A 79 -13.36 8.97 -15.76
CA SER A 79 -12.29 9.89 -16.18
C SER A 79 -11.79 9.57 -17.58
N THR A 80 -11.79 10.55 -18.48
CA THR A 80 -11.23 10.42 -19.82
C THR A 80 -9.71 10.48 -19.77
N ILE A 81 -9.03 9.43 -20.24
CA ILE A 81 -7.57 9.41 -20.39
C ILE A 81 -7.16 10.39 -21.50
N SER A 82 -6.26 11.30 -21.18
CA SER A 82 -5.83 12.37 -22.10
C SER A 82 -4.63 12.00 -22.94
N THR A 83 -3.76 11.10 -22.42
CA THR A 83 -2.49 10.76 -23.07
C THR A 83 -2.34 9.25 -23.18
N THR A 84 -1.93 8.76 -24.35
CA THR A 84 -1.52 7.38 -24.50
C THR A 84 -0.16 7.19 -23.85
N LEU A 85 -0.12 6.32 -22.84
CA LEU A 85 1.10 5.84 -22.20
C LEU A 85 1.30 4.38 -22.60
N TYR A 86 2.38 4.10 -23.28
CA TYR A 86 2.71 2.73 -23.63
C TYR A 86 3.17 1.97 -22.36
N PRO A 87 2.93 0.65 -22.28
CA PRO A 87 3.51 -0.18 -21.23
C PRO A 87 5.02 0.01 -21.16
N LEU A 88 5.60 -0.08 -19.95
CA LEU A 88 7.04 -0.01 -19.76
C LEU A 88 7.79 -0.99 -20.66
N GLU A 89 7.23 -2.19 -20.82
CA GLU A 89 7.75 -3.24 -21.69
C GLU A 89 6.63 -3.78 -22.59
N SER A 90 6.83 -3.74 -23.87
CA SER A 90 6.09 -4.53 -24.87
C SER A 90 6.83 -5.81 -25.26
N THR A 91 8.12 -5.84 -24.99
CA THR A 91 9.03 -6.99 -25.10
C THR A 91 9.90 -6.98 -23.85
N ILE A 92 10.06 -8.10 -23.18
CA ILE A 92 10.86 -8.22 -21.95
C ILE A 92 12.28 -7.70 -22.20
N GLY A 93 12.75 -6.81 -21.32
CA GLY A 93 14.07 -6.18 -21.39
C GLY A 93 14.17 -5.00 -22.37
N VAL A 94 13.08 -4.62 -23.05
CA VAL A 94 13.03 -3.44 -23.93
C VAL A 94 12.11 -2.40 -23.32
N TYR A 95 12.69 -1.38 -22.70
CA TYR A 95 11.95 -0.41 -21.88
C TYR A 95 11.52 0.82 -22.68
N ASN A 96 10.28 1.25 -22.44
CA ASN A 96 9.72 2.52 -22.91
C ASN A 96 9.39 3.38 -21.67
N ASP A 97 10.26 4.32 -21.36
CA ASP A 97 10.19 5.12 -20.14
C ASP A 97 9.09 6.18 -20.13
N THR A 98 8.26 6.31 -21.17
CA THR A 98 7.19 7.31 -21.21
C THR A 98 6.19 7.14 -20.05
N VAL A 99 5.94 5.92 -19.59
CA VAL A 99 5.11 5.66 -18.42
C VAL A 99 5.81 6.09 -17.13
N LEU A 100 7.12 5.88 -17.00
CA LEU A 100 7.91 6.33 -15.86
C LEU A 100 8.01 7.87 -15.82
N ASP A 101 8.14 8.53 -16.98
CA ASP A 101 8.08 9.99 -17.10
C ASP A 101 6.77 10.54 -16.54
N ALA A 102 5.65 9.89 -16.87
CA ALA A 102 4.32 10.29 -16.39
C ALA A 102 4.15 10.05 -14.87
N VAL A 103 4.62 8.92 -14.36
CA VAL A 103 4.63 8.66 -12.90
C VAL A 103 5.52 9.67 -12.19
N ASP A 104 6.70 10.00 -12.71
CA ASP A 104 7.62 10.99 -12.12
C ASP A 104 6.98 12.38 -12.03
N SER A 105 6.26 12.81 -13.07
CA SER A 105 5.51 14.07 -13.06
C SER A 105 4.46 14.10 -11.93
N VAL A 106 3.71 13.01 -11.75
CA VAL A 106 2.74 12.88 -10.65
C VAL A 106 3.43 12.85 -9.29
N LEU A 107 4.56 12.15 -9.15
CA LEU A 107 5.36 12.14 -7.91
C LEU A 107 5.79 13.55 -7.49
N VAL A 108 6.24 14.38 -8.43
CA VAL A 108 6.58 15.80 -8.16
C VAL A 108 5.38 16.56 -7.61
N LYS A 109 4.19 16.40 -8.23
CA LYS A 109 2.96 17.05 -7.80
C LYS A 109 2.50 16.61 -6.41
N LEU A 110 2.57 15.29 -6.11
CA LEU A 110 2.25 14.72 -4.80
C LEU A 110 3.23 15.21 -3.72
N ALA A 111 4.53 15.15 -4.00
CA ALA A 111 5.57 15.61 -3.07
C ALA A 111 5.41 17.10 -2.71
N ALA A 112 5.01 17.96 -3.67
CA ALA A 112 4.70 19.37 -3.42
C ALA A 112 3.51 19.58 -2.46
N LYS A 113 2.71 18.54 -2.22
CA LYS A 113 1.60 18.52 -1.24
C LYS A 113 1.91 17.74 0.03
N ASN A 114 3.17 17.32 0.23
CA ASN A 114 3.59 16.43 1.32
C ASN A 114 2.80 15.11 1.35
N ILE A 115 2.51 14.57 0.16
CA ILE A 115 1.93 13.25 -0.03
C ILE A 115 3.02 12.38 -0.64
N LYS A 116 3.28 11.21 -0.03
CA LYS A 116 4.19 10.23 -0.59
C LYS A 116 3.44 9.21 -1.45
N ALA A 117 4.16 8.55 -2.32
CA ALA A 117 3.59 7.48 -3.14
C ALA A 117 4.06 6.09 -2.69
N ILE A 118 3.21 5.09 -2.92
CA ILE A 118 3.60 3.70 -3.10
C ILE A 118 3.57 3.46 -4.60
N VAL A 119 4.60 2.82 -5.15
CA VAL A 119 4.68 2.53 -6.58
C VAL A 119 4.64 1.02 -6.80
N SER A 120 3.61 0.55 -7.51
CA SER A 120 3.51 -0.83 -7.97
C SER A 120 4.20 -0.94 -9.33
N PRO A 121 5.34 -1.66 -9.43
CA PRO A 121 6.14 -1.72 -10.67
C PRO A 121 5.48 -2.57 -11.77
N HIS A 122 4.51 -3.41 -11.41
CA HIS A 122 3.77 -4.31 -12.30
C HIS A 122 2.44 -4.74 -11.65
N ASP A 123 1.52 -5.28 -12.44
CA ASP A 123 0.17 -5.64 -11.99
C ASP A 123 -0.19 -7.09 -12.40
N ALA A 124 -0.24 -8.00 -11.43
CA ALA A 124 -0.62 -9.38 -11.70
C ALA A 124 -2.14 -9.54 -11.87
N ALA A 125 -2.95 -8.74 -11.19
CA ALA A 125 -4.40 -8.88 -11.21
C ALA A 125 -5.02 -8.59 -12.57
N ASN A 126 -4.44 -7.65 -13.33
CA ASN A 126 -4.97 -7.25 -14.64
C ASN A 126 -4.09 -7.69 -15.81
N GLN A 127 -2.76 -7.66 -15.67
CA GLN A 127 -1.84 -7.96 -16.77
C GLN A 127 -1.64 -9.45 -17.00
N PHE A 128 -1.89 -10.30 -15.98
CA PHE A 128 -1.83 -11.76 -16.10
C PHE A 128 -3.17 -12.41 -16.40
N LEU A 129 -4.11 -11.66 -16.97
CA LEU A 129 -5.35 -12.22 -17.46
C LEU A 129 -5.20 -12.79 -18.88
N SER A 130 -5.93 -13.86 -19.20
CA SER A 130 -5.98 -14.43 -20.56
C SER A 130 -6.36 -13.35 -21.57
N GLY A 131 -5.56 -13.24 -22.65
CA GLY A 131 -5.74 -12.20 -23.66
C GLY A 131 -5.12 -10.85 -23.32
N SER A 132 -4.41 -10.72 -22.19
CA SER A 132 -3.60 -9.54 -21.89
C SER A 132 -2.43 -9.41 -22.89
N PRO A 133 -2.08 -8.21 -23.32
CA PRO A 133 -0.87 -7.97 -24.11
C PRO A 133 0.43 -8.01 -23.28
N ASP A 134 0.40 -8.38 -22.02
CA ASP A 134 1.55 -8.41 -21.12
C ASP A 134 2.62 -9.39 -21.61
N PRO A 135 3.89 -8.97 -21.79
CA PRO A 135 4.95 -9.82 -22.33
C PRO A 135 5.35 -10.95 -21.37
N TYR A 136 5.22 -10.77 -20.05
CA TYR A 136 5.48 -11.83 -19.07
C TYR A 136 4.39 -12.92 -19.14
N TRP A 137 3.12 -12.52 -19.25
CA TRP A 137 2.04 -13.46 -19.49
C TRP A 137 2.26 -14.26 -20.77
N ASN A 138 2.63 -13.58 -21.87
CA ASN A 138 2.83 -14.24 -23.18
C ASN A 138 3.99 -15.23 -23.15
N ARG A 139 5.05 -14.96 -22.36
CA ARG A 139 6.22 -15.84 -22.28
C ARG A 139 6.07 -16.96 -21.25
N TYR A 140 5.50 -16.67 -20.08
CA TYR A 140 5.52 -17.58 -18.93
C TYR A 140 4.12 -18.04 -18.49
N GLY A 141 3.05 -17.34 -18.87
CA GLY A 141 1.74 -17.52 -18.26
C GLY A 141 1.73 -17.14 -16.77
N SER A 142 0.57 -17.22 -16.13
CA SER A 142 0.41 -16.79 -14.74
C SER A 142 1.18 -17.67 -13.72
N GLY A 143 1.38 -18.97 -14.03
CA GLY A 143 2.05 -19.91 -13.14
C GLY A 143 3.56 -19.83 -13.26
N TYR A 144 4.08 -20.12 -14.43
CA TYR A 144 5.54 -20.19 -14.65
C TYR A 144 6.28 -18.89 -14.36
N PHE A 145 5.59 -17.75 -14.38
CA PHE A 145 6.16 -16.48 -13.91
C PHE A 145 6.62 -16.55 -12.45
N TYR A 146 5.94 -17.33 -11.62
CA TYR A 146 6.28 -17.50 -10.20
C TYR A 146 7.10 -18.76 -9.91
N GLU A 147 7.46 -19.54 -10.94
CA GLU A 147 8.14 -20.83 -10.77
C GLU A 147 9.52 -20.88 -11.42
N GLN A 148 9.74 -20.11 -12.51
CA GLN A 148 10.94 -20.26 -13.33
C GLN A 148 12.00 -19.20 -13.03
N GLN A 149 13.26 -19.63 -12.83
CA GLN A 149 14.38 -18.73 -12.61
C GLN A 149 14.51 -17.67 -13.72
N ALA A 150 14.29 -18.06 -14.98
CA ALA A 150 14.34 -17.11 -16.10
C ALA A 150 13.30 -15.99 -15.97
N ALA A 151 12.10 -16.29 -15.42
CA ALA A 151 11.09 -15.27 -15.16
C ALA A 151 11.50 -14.37 -13.99
N PHE A 152 12.18 -14.93 -12.98
CA PHE A 152 12.73 -14.18 -11.86
C PHE A 152 13.79 -13.18 -12.33
N ASP A 153 14.72 -13.63 -13.17
CA ASP A 153 15.81 -12.81 -13.70
C ASP A 153 15.27 -11.68 -14.59
N ASP A 154 14.32 -11.98 -15.47
CA ASP A 154 13.66 -11.00 -16.33
C ASP A 154 12.92 -9.95 -15.50
N TYR A 155 12.20 -10.38 -14.45
CA TYR A 155 11.45 -9.47 -13.60
C TYR A 155 12.37 -8.64 -12.68
N ASP A 156 13.47 -9.21 -12.20
CA ASP A 156 14.50 -8.48 -11.45
C ASP A 156 15.15 -7.37 -12.29
N ALA A 157 15.33 -7.61 -13.58
CA ALA A 157 15.80 -6.57 -14.50
C ALA A 157 14.79 -5.39 -14.60
N ARG A 158 13.47 -5.69 -14.68
CA ARG A 158 12.41 -4.67 -14.62
C ARG A 158 12.44 -3.89 -13.29
N LEU A 159 12.51 -4.60 -12.16
CA LEU A 159 12.59 -3.96 -10.85
C LEU A 159 13.81 -3.05 -10.75
N SER A 160 14.97 -3.52 -11.21
CA SER A 160 16.20 -2.71 -11.28
C SER A 160 16.02 -1.45 -12.12
N HIS A 161 15.36 -1.56 -13.28
CA HIS A 161 15.11 -0.44 -14.17
C HIS A 161 14.22 0.60 -13.50
N VAL A 162 13.11 0.19 -12.91
CA VAL A 162 12.17 1.09 -12.21
C VAL A 162 12.84 1.77 -11.01
N LEU A 163 13.53 1.03 -10.16
CA LEU A 163 14.15 1.59 -8.96
C LEU A 163 15.29 2.57 -9.28
N ASN A 164 16.09 2.28 -10.33
CA ASN A 164 17.18 3.16 -10.78
C ASN A 164 16.72 4.25 -11.75
N TYR A 165 15.42 4.34 -12.05
CA TYR A 165 14.93 5.36 -12.95
C TYR A 165 15.30 6.76 -12.45
N ARG A 166 15.88 7.58 -13.34
CA ARG A 166 16.11 9.00 -13.06
C ARG A 166 14.98 9.81 -13.64
N GLY A 167 14.13 10.33 -12.76
CA GLY A 167 12.97 11.09 -13.15
C GLY A 167 13.28 12.24 -14.08
N LYS A 168 12.53 12.35 -15.17
CA LYS A 168 12.68 13.40 -16.17
C LYS A 168 12.25 14.76 -15.63
N THR A 169 11.20 14.80 -14.84
CA THR A 169 10.66 16.02 -14.22
C THR A 169 11.37 16.35 -12.92
N SER A 170 11.56 15.35 -12.06
CA SER A 170 12.19 15.52 -10.75
C SER A 170 13.71 15.67 -10.79
N GLY A 171 14.36 15.07 -11.79
CA GLY A 171 15.82 14.89 -11.83
C GLY A 171 16.37 13.96 -10.74
N LYS A 172 15.51 13.34 -9.95
CA LYS A 172 15.87 12.45 -8.83
C LYS A 172 16.01 11.00 -9.30
N LEU A 173 16.90 10.24 -8.69
CA LEU A 173 16.83 8.77 -8.75
C LEU A 173 15.71 8.31 -7.82
N TRP A 174 14.80 7.48 -8.32
CA TRP A 174 13.64 7.06 -7.53
C TRP A 174 14.05 6.30 -6.26
N LYS A 175 15.07 5.45 -6.34
CA LYS A 175 15.60 4.73 -5.18
C LYS A 175 16.17 5.63 -4.09
N ASP A 176 16.48 6.89 -4.39
CA ASP A 176 17.06 7.86 -3.45
C ASP A 176 16.05 8.97 -3.05
N TRP A 177 14.78 8.84 -3.48
CA TRP A 177 13.77 9.89 -3.31
C TRP A 177 12.71 9.54 -2.26
N SER A 178 13.14 9.32 -1.02
CA SER A 178 12.28 8.94 0.10
C SER A 178 11.29 10.04 0.53
N GLU A 179 11.49 11.29 0.11
CA GLU A 179 10.55 12.36 0.37
C GLU A 179 9.27 12.23 -0.47
N ALA A 180 9.35 11.60 -1.66
CA ALA A 180 8.21 11.37 -2.54
C ALA A 180 7.74 9.91 -2.54
N ILE A 181 8.63 8.95 -2.34
CA ILE A 181 8.32 7.51 -2.42
C ILE A 181 8.44 6.90 -1.03
N MET A 182 7.33 6.40 -0.51
CA MET A 182 7.27 5.66 0.74
C MET A 182 7.75 4.22 0.57
N ALA A 183 7.25 3.57 -0.48
CA ALA A 183 7.53 2.16 -0.74
C ALA A 183 7.40 1.81 -2.23
N PHE A 184 8.05 0.70 -2.60
CA PHE A 184 7.73 -0.04 -3.81
C PHE A 184 7.09 -1.36 -3.43
N ASP A 185 6.03 -1.75 -4.13
CA ASP A 185 5.47 -3.09 -4.04
C ASP A 185 6.38 -4.10 -4.76
N LEU A 186 6.33 -5.36 -4.34
CA LEU A 186 6.91 -6.43 -5.16
C LEU A 186 6.22 -6.50 -6.52
N GLN A 187 4.90 -6.38 -6.52
CA GLN A 187 3.98 -6.37 -7.65
C GLN A 187 2.60 -6.04 -7.07
N ASN A 188 1.65 -5.49 -7.84
CA ASN A 188 0.27 -5.47 -7.42
C ASN A 188 -0.30 -6.89 -7.47
N GLU A 189 -0.85 -7.34 -6.35
CA GLU A 189 -1.51 -8.63 -6.19
C GLU A 189 -0.73 -9.83 -6.75
N PRO A 190 0.55 -10.01 -6.38
CA PRO A 190 1.31 -11.17 -6.86
C PRO A 190 0.54 -12.45 -6.57
N MET A 191 0.54 -13.38 -7.53
CA MET A 191 -0.14 -14.70 -7.44
C MET A 191 -1.68 -14.63 -7.36
N SER A 192 -2.34 -13.49 -7.53
CA SER A 192 -3.81 -13.41 -7.44
C SER A 192 -4.55 -14.24 -8.49
N THR A 193 -3.94 -14.42 -9.66
CA THR A 193 -4.45 -15.27 -10.75
C THR A 193 -4.14 -16.75 -10.60
N LYS A 194 -3.22 -17.12 -9.69
CA LYS A 194 -2.84 -18.52 -9.38
C LYS A 194 -2.42 -18.64 -7.92
N THR A 195 -3.35 -18.58 -7.00
CA THR A 195 -3.11 -18.59 -5.54
C THR A 195 -2.48 -19.87 -5.02
N SER A 196 -2.50 -20.98 -5.80
CA SER A 196 -1.75 -22.19 -5.45
C SER A 196 -0.25 -21.96 -5.29
N GLU A 197 0.30 -20.94 -5.98
CA GLU A 197 1.73 -20.61 -5.89
C GLU A 197 2.14 -20.11 -4.50
N CYS A 198 1.23 -19.56 -3.73
CA CYS A 198 1.50 -19.15 -2.34
C CYS A 198 1.92 -20.32 -1.43
N LEU A 199 1.66 -21.56 -1.85
CA LEU A 199 1.93 -22.78 -1.10
C LEU A 199 3.13 -23.56 -1.66
N THR A 200 3.79 -23.07 -2.71
CA THR A 200 4.93 -23.73 -3.34
C THR A 200 6.26 -23.16 -2.87
N ASP A 201 7.33 -23.96 -2.93
CA ASP A 201 8.69 -23.48 -2.66
C ASP A 201 9.11 -22.40 -3.66
N ALA A 202 8.73 -22.57 -4.94
CA ALA A 202 9.02 -21.58 -5.99
C ALA A 202 8.33 -20.24 -5.74
N GLY A 203 7.06 -20.24 -5.36
CA GLY A 203 6.35 -19.02 -4.97
C GLY A 203 6.95 -18.37 -3.72
N ALA A 204 7.41 -19.17 -2.76
CA ALA A 204 8.14 -18.69 -1.59
C ALA A 204 9.47 -18.01 -1.99
N GLU A 205 10.22 -18.63 -2.91
CA GLU A 205 11.45 -18.08 -3.46
C GLU A 205 11.19 -16.80 -4.27
N TRP A 206 10.11 -16.78 -5.05
CA TRP A 206 9.73 -15.56 -5.77
C TRP A 206 9.55 -14.38 -4.81
N VAL A 207 8.74 -14.52 -3.76
CA VAL A 207 8.44 -13.44 -2.82
C VAL A 207 9.69 -12.91 -2.14
N CYS A 208 10.47 -13.77 -1.48
CA CYS A 208 11.64 -13.31 -0.75
C CYS A 208 12.80 -12.96 -1.68
N GLY A 209 12.97 -13.66 -2.80
CA GLY A 209 13.98 -13.35 -3.81
C GLY A 209 13.79 -11.97 -4.43
N ARG A 210 12.55 -11.61 -4.79
CA ARG A 210 12.26 -10.25 -5.32
C ARG A 210 12.51 -9.17 -4.28
N ALA A 211 12.13 -9.40 -3.02
CA ALA A 211 12.44 -8.47 -1.93
C ALA A 211 13.96 -8.32 -1.72
N GLN A 212 14.72 -9.41 -1.78
CA GLN A 212 16.19 -9.39 -1.69
C GLN A 212 16.82 -8.61 -2.84
N HIS A 213 16.34 -8.85 -4.07
CA HIS A 213 16.80 -8.12 -5.24
C HIS A 213 16.54 -6.62 -5.10
N MET A 214 15.32 -6.20 -4.79
CA MET A 214 14.98 -4.80 -4.57
C MET A 214 15.84 -4.18 -3.47
N ARG A 215 16.06 -4.88 -2.35
CA ARG A 215 16.91 -4.40 -1.27
C ARG A 215 18.36 -4.23 -1.71
N SER A 216 18.86 -5.08 -2.57
CA SER A 216 20.22 -4.95 -3.14
C SER A 216 20.38 -3.68 -3.99
N VAL A 217 19.32 -3.29 -4.70
CA VAL A 217 19.28 -2.06 -5.53
C VAL A 217 19.10 -0.81 -4.67
N LEU A 218 18.18 -0.86 -3.69
CA LEU A 218 17.93 0.25 -2.77
C LEU A 218 19.10 0.51 -1.81
N GLY A 219 19.74 -0.54 -1.33
CA GLY A 219 20.72 -0.51 -0.24
C GLY A 219 20.10 -0.86 1.11
N ALA A 220 20.90 -1.46 1.99
CA ALA A 220 20.44 -2.06 3.25
C ALA A 220 19.78 -1.06 4.22
N THR A 221 20.22 0.20 4.22
CA THR A 221 19.75 1.26 5.13
C THR A 221 18.83 2.27 4.47
N ASN A 222 18.38 1.99 3.24
CA ASN A 222 17.51 2.91 2.50
C ASN A 222 16.18 3.11 3.24
N PRO A 223 15.71 4.36 3.42
CA PRO A 223 14.44 4.65 4.09
C PRO A 223 13.20 4.20 3.31
N ILE A 224 13.29 4.08 1.98
CA ILE A 224 12.21 3.57 1.14
C ILE A 224 11.96 2.10 1.47
N LYS A 225 10.69 1.75 1.67
CA LYS A 225 10.26 0.43 2.10
C LYS A 225 9.96 -0.49 0.91
N ILE A 226 10.00 -1.78 1.17
CA ILE A 226 9.55 -2.82 0.24
C ILE A 226 8.26 -3.41 0.82
N SER A 227 7.18 -3.31 0.05
CA SER A 227 5.83 -3.75 0.40
C SER A 227 5.45 -5.00 -0.39
N SER A 228 4.66 -5.86 0.22
CA SER A 228 4.23 -7.13 -0.41
C SER A 228 3.26 -6.95 -1.58
N GLY A 229 2.54 -5.81 -1.65
CA GLY A 229 1.61 -5.50 -2.74
C GLY A 229 0.33 -6.35 -2.76
N GLY A 230 -0.12 -6.89 -1.61
CA GLY A 230 -1.37 -7.66 -1.53
C GLY A 230 -1.26 -9.07 -2.12
N ILE A 231 -0.31 -9.89 -1.64
CA ILE A 231 -0.07 -11.26 -2.15
C ILE A 231 -1.37 -12.07 -2.15
N GLY A 232 -1.70 -12.64 -3.30
CA GLY A 232 -2.89 -13.46 -3.54
C GLY A 232 -4.16 -12.64 -3.80
N GLY A 233 -4.09 -11.30 -3.77
CA GLY A 233 -5.26 -10.44 -3.80
C GLY A 233 -5.98 -10.40 -2.45
N ASP A 234 -7.30 -10.53 -2.44
CA ASP A 234 -8.09 -10.47 -1.19
C ASP A 234 -7.60 -11.48 -0.14
N ILE A 235 -7.47 -11.01 1.11
CA ILE A 235 -6.96 -11.80 2.26
C ILE A 235 -7.68 -13.14 2.45
N SER A 236 -8.94 -13.24 2.02
CA SER A 236 -9.72 -14.50 2.09
C SER A 236 -9.12 -15.63 1.26
N LYS A 237 -8.19 -15.32 0.36
CA LYS A 237 -7.45 -16.31 -0.42
C LYS A 237 -6.33 -17.00 0.36
N GLY A 238 -5.96 -16.50 1.55
CA GLY A 238 -5.02 -17.14 2.47
C GLY A 238 -3.55 -16.90 2.17
N CYS A 239 -3.19 -16.09 1.16
CA CYS A 239 -1.80 -15.83 0.75
C CYS A 239 -1.12 -14.67 1.49
N THR A 240 -1.89 -13.69 2.00
CA THR A 240 -1.38 -12.42 2.53
C THR A 240 -0.25 -12.59 3.56
N PHE A 241 -0.38 -13.54 4.46
CA PHE A 241 0.60 -13.83 5.52
C PHE A 241 1.37 -15.13 5.27
N MET A 242 1.65 -15.46 4.01
CA MET A 242 2.44 -16.64 3.70
C MET A 242 3.80 -16.61 4.42
N PRO A 243 4.32 -17.78 4.89
CA PRO A 243 5.56 -17.84 5.67
C PRO A 243 6.75 -17.14 5.01
N ALA A 244 6.88 -17.25 3.68
CA ALA A 244 7.95 -16.62 2.93
C ALA A 244 7.90 -15.08 2.97
N ALA A 245 6.72 -14.48 3.06
CA ALA A 245 6.58 -13.04 3.18
C ALA A 245 6.89 -12.56 4.61
N VAL A 246 6.24 -13.18 5.62
CA VAL A 246 6.35 -12.71 7.00
C VAL A 246 7.74 -12.97 7.60
N ASN A 247 8.46 -13.99 7.13
CA ASN A 247 9.81 -14.32 7.59
C ASN A 247 10.93 -13.75 6.71
N CYS A 248 10.61 -13.09 5.59
CA CYS A 248 11.64 -12.48 4.72
C CYS A 248 12.24 -11.24 5.36
N GLY A 249 13.50 -11.26 5.72
CA GLY A 249 14.20 -10.15 6.36
C GLY A 249 14.33 -8.88 5.49
N GLN A 250 14.09 -8.98 4.18
CA GLN A 250 14.22 -7.88 3.23
C GLN A 250 12.88 -7.22 2.88
N LEU A 251 11.76 -7.85 3.24
CA LEU A 251 10.42 -7.28 3.11
C LEU A 251 10.08 -6.49 4.38
N ASP A 252 9.65 -5.25 4.25
CA ASP A 252 9.37 -4.35 5.37
C ASP A 252 7.90 -4.35 5.77
N ILE A 253 6.99 -4.48 4.79
CA ILE A 253 5.57 -4.24 4.96
C ILE A 253 4.76 -5.39 4.38
N ILE A 254 3.77 -5.86 5.14
CA ILE A 254 2.70 -6.73 4.62
C ILE A 254 1.51 -5.84 4.28
N ALA A 255 1.30 -5.64 2.98
CA ALA A 255 0.14 -4.94 2.45
C ALA A 255 -1.06 -5.89 2.40
N ILE A 256 -2.22 -5.41 2.82
CA ILE A 256 -3.44 -6.20 2.93
C ILE A 256 -4.48 -5.66 1.95
N HIS A 257 -4.98 -6.53 1.06
CA HIS A 257 -6.17 -6.27 0.27
C HIS A 257 -7.34 -7.00 0.91
N ARG A 258 -8.41 -6.27 1.20
CA ARG A 258 -9.60 -6.85 1.82
C ARG A 258 -10.86 -6.05 1.48
N TYR A 259 -11.81 -6.74 0.89
CA TYR A 259 -13.12 -6.19 0.54
C TYR A 259 -14.19 -6.81 1.45
N ALA A 260 -14.32 -6.25 2.67
CA ALA A 260 -15.03 -6.86 3.81
C ALA A 260 -16.56 -6.82 3.74
N GLY A 261 -17.16 -6.32 2.66
CA GLY A 261 -18.61 -6.18 2.56
C GLY A 261 -19.12 -4.94 3.33
N THR A 262 -20.16 -5.07 4.15
CA THR A 262 -20.76 -3.97 4.91
C THR A 262 -20.57 -4.12 6.42
N LEU A 263 -20.40 -3.01 7.15
CA LEU A 263 -20.35 -3.03 8.62
C LEU A 263 -21.72 -3.34 9.25
N ALA A 264 -22.81 -3.18 8.50
CA ALA A 264 -24.13 -3.63 8.96
C ALA A 264 -24.15 -5.15 9.20
N ALA A 265 -23.39 -5.91 8.37
CA ALA A 265 -23.26 -7.36 8.54
C ALA A 265 -22.23 -7.74 9.61
N ASN A 266 -21.18 -6.94 9.78
CA ASN A 266 -20.12 -7.20 10.76
C ASN A 266 -19.57 -5.89 11.36
N PRO A 267 -20.22 -5.33 12.38
CA PRO A 267 -19.73 -4.17 13.11
C PRO A 267 -18.33 -4.42 13.73
N ASN A 268 -17.44 -3.45 13.63
CA ASN A 268 -16.06 -3.53 14.12
C ASN A 268 -15.15 -4.54 13.37
N GLU A 269 -15.50 -4.89 12.14
CA GLU A 269 -14.74 -5.84 11.30
C GLU A 269 -13.23 -5.52 11.24
N TRP A 270 -12.91 -4.25 11.03
CA TRP A 270 -11.53 -3.79 10.88
C TRP A 270 -10.80 -3.69 12.23
N SER A 271 -11.44 -3.07 13.20
CA SER A 271 -10.84 -2.89 14.54
C SER A 271 -10.67 -4.21 15.29
N ALA A 272 -11.56 -5.18 15.10
CA ALA A 272 -11.43 -6.51 15.66
C ALA A 272 -10.33 -7.35 14.99
N SER A 273 -10.11 -7.17 13.70
CA SER A 273 -9.10 -7.93 12.93
C SER A 273 -7.68 -7.37 13.07
N ALA A 274 -7.54 -6.07 13.34
CA ALA A 274 -6.25 -5.37 13.32
C ALA A 274 -5.16 -5.98 14.23
N PRO A 275 -5.44 -6.41 15.48
CA PRO A 275 -4.43 -7.08 16.32
C PRO A 275 -3.90 -8.38 15.68
N GLY A 276 -4.78 -9.14 15.01
CA GLY A 276 -4.42 -10.35 14.30
C GLY A 276 -3.51 -10.05 13.09
N TYR A 277 -3.74 -8.96 12.38
CA TYR A 277 -2.86 -8.56 11.26
C TYR A 277 -1.43 -8.26 11.75
N VAL A 278 -1.29 -7.48 12.82
CA VAL A 278 0.02 -7.17 13.42
C VAL A 278 0.71 -8.45 13.92
N SER A 279 -0.03 -9.31 14.60
CA SER A 279 0.51 -10.58 15.11
C SER A 279 1.00 -11.48 14.00
N ASN A 280 0.21 -11.63 12.92
CA ASN A 280 0.55 -12.50 11.79
C ASN A 280 1.68 -11.95 10.93
N ALA A 281 1.94 -10.63 10.96
CA ALA A 281 2.99 -10.00 10.18
C ALA A 281 4.41 -10.22 10.73
N ASN A 282 4.56 -10.87 11.87
CA ASN A 282 5.87 -11.21 12.46
C ASN A 282 6.82 -10.01 12.59
N GLY A 283 6.32 -8.91 13.16
CA GLY A 283 7.10 -7.69 13.40
C GLY A 283 7.21 -6.73 12.21
N LYS A 284 6.66 -7.08 11.05
CA LYS A 284 6.57 -6.16 9.91
C LYS A 284 5.45 -5.15 10.09
N LEU A 285 5.55 -4.03 9.39
CA LEU A 285 4.46 -3.06 9.32
C LEU A 285 3.27 -3.63 8.54
N VAL A 286 2.06 -3.22 8.90
CA VAL A 286 0.84 -3.58 8.20
C VAL A 286 -0.03 -2.36 7.93
N TYR A 287 -0.69 -2.35 6.79
CA TYR A 287 -1.75 -1.40 6.45
C TYR A 287 -2.73 -2.06 5.48
N ILE A 288 -3.93 -1.50 5.40
CA ILE A 288 -4.89 -1.93 4.39
C ILE A 288 -4.59 -1.16 3.11
N GLU A 289 -3.98 -1.84 2.15
CA GLU A 289 -3.57 -1.25 0.88
C GLU A 289 -4.72 -1.09 -0.09
N GLU A 290 -5.67 -2.04 -0.05
CA GLU A 290 -6.91 -1.93 -0.81
C GLU A 290 -8.09 -2.38 0.03
N TRP A 291 -9.10 -1.52 0.07
CA TRP A 291 -10.44 -1.82 0.54
C TRP A 291 -11.46 -0.95 -0.18
N GLY A 292 -12.69 -1.40 -0.29
CA GLY A 292 -13.70 -0.64 -1.01
C GLY A 292 -15.12 -1.05 -0.63
N VAL A 293 -16.06 -0.15 -0.89
CA VAL A 293 -17.50 -0.37 -0.70
C VAL A 293 -18.12 -0.80 -2.01
N LYS A 294 -18.57 -2.05 -2.08
CA LYS A 294 -19.21 -2.60 -3.29
C LYS A 294 -20.57 -1.96 -3.53
N GLN A 295 -20.71 -1.22 -4.64
CA GLN A 295 -21.93 -0.47 -4.97
C GLN A 295 -22.80 -1.17 -6.03
N TYR A 296 -22.28 -2.19 -6.70
CA TYR A 296 -22.97 -2.90 -7.76
C TYR A 296 -24.41 -3.32 -7.37
N GLN A 297 -25.39 -2.94 -8.18
CA GLN A 297 -26.81 -3.20 -7.97
C GLN A 297 -27.33 -2.77 -6.58
N GLY A 298 -26.72 -1.75 -5.97
CA GLY A 298 -27.12 -1.26 -4.67
C GLY A 298 -26.72 -2.15 -3.50
N ALA A 299 -25.69 -3.01 -3.69
CA ALA A 299 -25.19 -3.92 -2.63
C ALA A 299 -24.80 -3.16 -1.35
N ALA A 300 -24.23 -1.93 -1.49
CA ALA A 300 -23.96 -1.05 -0.38
C ALA A 300 -24.12 0.43 -0.77
N ASN A 301 -24.36 1.28 0.23
CA ASN A 301 -24.39 2.73 0.06
C ASN A 301 -23.03 3.31 0.50
N ALA A 302 -22.23 3.79 -0.46
CA ALA A 302 -20.91 4.33 -0.18
C ALA A 302 -20.94 5.53 0.78
N ALA A 303 -21.98 6.38 0.75
CA ALA A 303 -22.10 7.52 1.67
C ALA A 303 -22.29 7.11 3.14
N VAL A 304 -22.73 5.88 3.39
CA VAL A 304 -22.89 5.31 4.74
C VAL A 304 -21.71 4.42 5.11
N GLU A 305 -21.35 3.50 4.23
CA GLU A 305 -20.36 2.46 4.50
C GLU A 305 -18.90 2.97 4.48
N TYR A 306 -18.56 3.92 3.59
CA TYR A 306 -17.20 4.45 3.55
C TYR A 306 -16.80 5.10 4.87
N PRO A 307 -17.53 6.13 5.39
CA PRO A 307 -17.15 6.74 6.67
C PRO A 307 -17.23 5.74 7.84
N ALA A 308 -18.15 4.80 7.83
CA ALA A 308 -18.28 3.81 8.89
C ALA A 308 -17.06 2.88 8.93
N GLN A 309 -16.67 2.29 7.81
CA GLN A 309 -15.51 1.39 7.72
C GLN A 309 -14.19 2.12 7.96
N ALA A 310 -13.98 3.29 7.34
CA ALA A 310 -12.78 4.09 7.55
C ALA A 310 -12.63 4.51 9.04
N ASN A 311 -13.72 4.91 9.70
CA ASN A 311 -13.68 5.24 11.12
C ASN A 311 -13.47 4.01 12.02
N ASP A 312 -13.88 2.83 11.60
CA ASP A 312 -13.58 1.61 12.35
C ASP A 312 -12.07 1.28 12.30
N MET A 313 -11.41 1.44 11.16
CA MET A 313 -9.94 1.37 11.08
C MET A 313 -9.26 2.45 11.92
N ASN A 314 -9.77 3.68 11.87
CA ASN A 314 -9.24 4.81 12.64
C ASN A 314 -9.34 4.61 14.16
N LYS A 315 -10.35 3.88 14.69
CA LYS A 315 -10.46 3.58 16.13
C LYS A 315 -9.21 2.93 16.72
N VAL A 316 -8.52 2.14 15.93
CA VAL A 316 -7.30 1.40 16.33
C VAL A 316 -6.03 1.91 15.67
N GLY A 317 -6.14 2.98 14.90
CA GLY A 317 -4.99 3.55 14.19
C GLY A 317 -4.42 2.66 13.09
N LEU A 318 -5.23 1.81 12.47
CA LEU A 318 -4.85 0.98 11.32
C LEU A 318 -4.80 1.87 10.07
N PRO A 319 -3.64 2.03 9.40
CA PRO A 319 -3.56 2.85 8.20
C PRO A 319 -4.26 2.19 7.00
N TRP A 320 -4.74 3.01 6.04
CA TRP A 320 -5.52 2.48 4.93
C TRP A 320 -5.48 3.34 3.66
N LEU A 321 -5.65 2.68 2.48
CA LEU A 321 -5.88 3.29 1.18
C LEU A 321 -7.19 2.76 0.59
N TYR A 322 -8.06 3.68 0.15
CA TYR A 322 -9.34 3.30 -0.45
C TYR A 322 -9.17 2.91 -1.94
N TRP A 323 -9.84 1.87 -2.38
CA TRP A 323 -9.98 1.47 -3.78
C TRP A 323 -11.35 1.88 -4.29
N GLN A 324 -11.51 2.98 -5.03
CA GLN A 324 -10.57 4.09 -5.18
C GLN A 324 -11.35 5.40 -5.22
N ILE A 325 -10.72 6.53 -4.86
CA ILE A 325 -11.32 7.84 -5.04
C ILE A 325 -10.88 8.35 -6.41
N VAL A 326 -11.86 8.69 -7.25
CA VAL A 326 -11.63 9.10 -8.64
C VAL A 326 -12.05 10.56 -8.88
N PRO A 327 -11.47 11.25 -9.87
CA PRO A 327 -11.85 12.61 -10.22
C PRO A 327 -13.35 12.75 -10.53
N ALA A 328 -13.83 13.98 -10.54
CA ALA A 328 -15.14 14.30 -11.08
C ALA A 328 -15.25 13.87 -12.56
N GLU A 329 -16.41 13.37 -12.95
CA GLU A 329 -16.63 12.75 -14.25
C GLU A 329 -16.34 13.67 -15.44
N THR A 330 -15.68 13.08 -16.44
CA THR A 330 -15.48 13.65 -17.78
C THR A 330 -16.00 12.70 -18.87
N CYS A 331 -16.40 11.47 -18.49
CA CYS A 331 -17.07 10.49 -19.32
C CYS A 331 -18.07 9.71 -18.46
N SER A 332 -19.06 9.09 -19.10
CA SER A 332 -20.14 8.40 -18.39
C SER A 332 -19.66 7.15 -17.66
N TYR A 333 -19.90 7.11 -16.36
CA TYR A 333 -19.62 5.97 -15.51
C TYR A 333 -20.56 5.97 -14.28
N ASP A 334 -21.04 4.82 -13.91
CA ASP A 334 -21.80 4.60 -12.68
C ASP A 334 -21.26 3.35 -11.97
N PRO A 335 -20.68 3.49 -10.77
CA PRO A 335 -20.16 2.34 -10.04
C PRO A 335 -21.23 1.29 -9.69
N LYS A 336 -22.52 1.67 -9.67
CA LYS A 336 -23.62 0.74 -9.43
C LYS A 336 -23.89 -0.21 -10.60
N ASN A 337 -23.40 0.13 -11.79
CA ASN A 337 -23.50 -0.68 -13.01
C ASN A 337 -22.21 -1.40 -13.38
N ASP A 338 -21.11 -1.16 -12.64
CA ASP A 338 -19.83 -1.82 -12.87
C ASP A 338 -19.76 -3.13 -12.07
N GLN A 339 -19.98 -4.25 -12.74
CA GLN A 339 -19.95 -5.57 -12.10
C GLN A 339 -18.54 -5.98 -11.64
N SER A 340 -17.52 -5.55 -12.36
CA SER A 340 -16.15 -5.99 -12.16
C SER A 340 -15.42 -5.20 -11.06
N ASP A 341 -15.73 -3.89 -10.93
CA ASP A 341 -15.02 -2.99 -10.02
C ASP A 341 -15.94 -1.81 -9.62
N SER A 342 -16.89 -2.10 -8.75
CA SER A 342 -17.94 -1.18 -8.33
C SER A 342 -17.60 -0.36 -7.08
N PHE A 343 -16.32 -0.17 -6.78
CA PHE A 343 -15.88 0.40 -5.50
C PHE A 343 -15.56 1.91 -5.59
N SER A 344 -15.47 2.48 -6.79
CA SER A 344 -15.04 3.87 -6.97
C SER A 344 -15.96 4.89 -6.29
N ILE A 345 -15.36 5.85 -5.57
CA ILE A 345 -16.05 7.06 -5.09
C ILE A 345 -15.66 8.20 -6.01
N ILE A 346 -16.63 8.75 -6.72
CA ILE A 346 -16.44 9.92 -7.60
C ILE A 346 -16.40 11.18 -6.75
N MET A 347 -15.39 12.01 -6.91
CA MET A 347 -15.30 13.31 -6.22
C MET A 347 -16.54 14.16 -6.55
N GLY A 348 -17.15 14.75 -5.51
CA GLY A 348 -18.38 15.51 -5.65
C GLY A 348 -19.66 14.66 -5.63
N SER A 349 -19.60 13.34 -5.49
CA SER A 349 -20.79 12.45 -5.40
C SER A 349 -21.56 12.55 -4.07
N GLY A 350 -21.11 13.37 -3.13
CA GLY A 350 -21.74 13.52 -1.81
C GLY A 350 -21.24 12.54 -0.74
N VAL A 351 -20.27 11.68 -1.07
CA VAL A 351 -19.58 10.85 -0.06
C VAL A 351 -18.56 11.71 0.67
N ASP A 352 -18.65 11.78 2.00
CA ASP A 352 -17.67 12.50 2.84
C ASP A 352 -16.39 11.66 3.00
N VAL A 353 -15.44 11.88 2.11
CA VAL A 353 -14.13 11.23 2.19
C VAL A 353 -13.18 11.96 3.15
N ALA A 354 -13.33 13.28 3.29
CA ALA A 354 -12.41 14.13 4.03
C ALA A 354 -12.39 13.86 5.53
N SER A 355 -13.57 13.72 6.14
CA SER A 355 -13.68 13.56 7.60
C SER A 355 -12.91 12.34 8.10
N ALA A 356 -13.04 11.19 7.42
CA ALA A 356 -12.35 9.97 7.80
C ALA A 356 -10.83 10.03 7.55
N MET A 357 -10.40 10.61 6.42
CA MET A 357 -8.96 10.78 6.12
C MET A 357 -8.26 11.71 7.12
N LYS A 358 -8.88 12.86 7.42
CA LYS A 358 -8.35 13.80 8.44
C LYS A 358 -8.28 13.13 9.81
N LYS A 359 -9.28 12.31 10.15
CA LYS A 359 -9.32 11.59 11.41
C LYS A 359 -8.18 10.60 11.56
N ALA A 360 -7.78 9.91 10.50
CA ALA A 360 -6.64 8.99 10.52
C ALA A 360 -5.36 9.68 11.03
N ALA A 361 -5.06 10.88 10.57
CA ALA A 361 -3.88 11.64 10.99
C ALA A 361 -3.98 12.25 12.40
N GLN A 362 -5.12 12.09 13.10
CA GLN A 362 -5.34 12.58 14.47
C GLN A 362 -5.27 11.48 15.54
N VAL A 363 -5.18 10.23 15.14
CA VAL A 363 -5.13 9.08 16.03
C VAL A 363 -3.73 8.48 16.04
N SER A 364 -3.30 7.94 17.19
CA SER A 364 -2.02 7.21 17.26
C SER A 364 -2.09 5.98 16.36
N GLY A 365 -1.07 5.75 15.56
CA GLY A 365 -0.97 4.59 14.70
C GLY A 365 -0.92 3.28 15.49
N LEU A 366 -1.49 2.23 14.92
CA LEU A 366 -1.40 0.87 15.44
C LEU A 366 0.07 0.42 15.56
N GLN A 367 0.90 0.88 14.63
CA GLN A 367 2.35 0.72 14.60
C GLN A 367 3.01 2.09 14.33
N ASP A 368 4.32 2.19 14.55
CA ASP A 368 5.05 3.46 14.38
C ASP A 368 5.51 3.64 12.93
N TRP A 369 5.03 4.71 12.29
CA TRP A 369 5.36 5.11 10.91
C TRP A 369 6.32 6.30 10.85
N LYS A 370 6.94 6.64 11.99
CA LYS A 370 7.91 7.74 12.06
C LYS A 370 9.11 7.49 11.17
N GLY A 371 9.52 8.54 10.42
CA GLY A 371 10.60 8.44 9.44
C GLY A 371 10.22 7.71 8.15
N ILE A 372 8.99 7.22 8.02
CA ILE A 372 8.47 6.56 6.82
C ILE A 372 7.44 7.47 6.15
N VAL A 373 6.40 7.85 6.88
CA VAL A 373 5.33 8.75 6.41
C VAL A 373 5.53 10.17 6.96
N TYR A 374 5.98 10.29 8.19
CA TYR A 374 6.18 11.55 8.90
C TYR A 374 7.65 11.83 9.19
#